data_2edf8a79912be9cd33423a79c24cbd17
#
_entry.id   2edf8a79912be9cd33423a79c24cbd17
#
_cell.length_a   1.000
_cell.length_b   1.000
_cell.length_c   1.000
_cell.angle_alpha   90.00
_cell.angle_beta   90.00
_cell.angle_gamma   90.00
#
_symmetry.space_group_name_H-M   'P 1'
#
loop_
_entity.id
_entity.type
_entity.pdbx_description
1 polymer ?
#
loop_
_entity_poly.entity_id
_entity_poly.type
_entity_poly.pdbx_seq_one_letter_code
_entity_poly.pdbx_strand_id
1 'polypeptide(L)'
;MWSRRSTPASTATTAAYNIRVKVLTALPLVAVAALAQGRFAPGTKPFLAVDAPVIALEHVRVIDGTGAAPAEDQTIVIDHGRIAAAGPAASVAIPSGAQRLSLTGATVMPGMVGMHEHLFYPSGSGIPMYNEQAFSFPRLYLATGITTARTGGSLEPYTDLNVKRLIDEGRMPGPKLWITGPYLEGKGSFAAQMHELTSPEDATRTVDYWAAEGVTSFKAYMNITRAELKAAVDAAHAHGIKVTGHLCSVGFREAAAIGIDNLEHGLLVDTEFHPGKQPDSCPPQGVTRAEIAKLDIGGAPVRDMIADLVKHNVAITSTLAVFEAFDGERPPLEQRFLDAVNPEAAISYLSSRARSKPGSFAAPLKKEMEFEYAFARAGGLLMAGADPTGNGGALAGFADQRNVELLVEAGFTPVEAIRIATSNGAKFLGQQDQIGTVAPGKQADLVVIDGNPAARIADIEKVKCVFKDGAGYDPAKLLESVRGAAGLH
;
A
#
# COMPACT_ATOMS: atom_id res chain seq x y z
N MET A 1 -7.72 -23.46 -72.01
CA MET A 1 -8.33 -22.74 -73.17
C MET A 1 -8.92 -21.43 -72.65
N TRP A 2 -8.64 -20.33 -73.39
CA TRP A 2 -9.03 -18.95 -73.25
C TRP A 2 -8.10 -18.13 -72.36
N SER A 3 -7.22 -17.44 -72.84
CA SER A 3 -6.79 -16.46 -73.87
C SER A 3 -6.65 -15.07 -73.19
N ARG A 4 -5.37 -14.63 -73.17
CA ARG A 4 -4.94 -13.28 -72.79
C ARG A 4 -5.55 -12.24 -73.73
N ARG A 5 -5.98 -11.05 -73.23
CA ARG A 5 -6.01 -9.82 -73.99
C ARG A 5 -5.31 -8.71 -73.22
N SER A 6 -4.34 -8.15 -73.87
CA SER A 6 -3.60 -6.92 -73.59
C SER A 6 -4.40 -5.71 -74.09
N THR A 7 -4.43 -4.61 -73.35
CA THR A 7 -4.78 -3.28 -73.84
C THR A 7 -3.97 -2.18 -73.16
N PRO A 8 -3.86 -1.00 -73.81
CA PRO A 8 -2.62 -0.27 -73.82
C PRO A 8 -2.56 0.92 -72.84
N ALA A 9 -1.29 1.43 -72.70
CA ALA A 9 -0.97 2.60 -71.89
C ALA A 9 -1.66 3.88 -72.36
N SER A 10 -2.22 4.66 -71.41
CA SER A 10 -2.65 6.02 -71.60
C SER A 10 -1.76 6.94 -70.78
N THR A 11 -1.00 7.78 -71.45
CA THR A 11 -0.24 8.90 -70.89
C THR A 11 -1.20 9.98 -70.42
N ALA A 12 -1.21 10.29 -69.10
CA ALA A 12 -1.88 11.46 -68.59
C ALA A 12 -0.87 12.41 -67.93
N THR A 13 -0.86 13.60 -68.49
CA THR A 13 -0.03 14.75 -68.16
C THR A 13 -0.36 15.27 -66.75
N THR A 14 0.65 15.40 -65.91
CA THR A 14 0.56 15.99 -64.57
C THR A 14 0.48 17.52 -64.64
N ALA A 15 -0.67 18.09 -64.31
CA ALA A 15 -0.80 19.51 -64.00
C ALA A 15 -0.59 19.70 -62.48
N ALA A 16 0.51 20.36 -62.10
CA ALA A 16 0.76 20.74 -60.73
C ALA A 16 -0.11 21.92 -60.31
N TYR A 17 -1.05 21.70 -59.42
CA TYR A 17 -1.79 22.77 -58.73
C TYR A 17 -1.08 23.09 -57.41
N ASN A 18 -0.46 24.27 -57.35
CA ASN A 18 0.06 24.87 -56.13
C ASN A 18 -1.07 25.43 -55.28
N ILE A 19 -1.55 24.70 -54.29
CA ILE A 19 -2.45 25.22 -53.26
C ILE A 19 -1.57 25.73 -52.09
N ARG A 20 -1.41 27.05 -52.00
CA ARG A 20 -0.88 27.69 -50.79
C ARG A 20 -1.96 27.62 -49.69
N VAL A 21 -1.84 26.67 -48.79
CA VAL A 21 -2.62 26.64 -47.56
C VAL A 21 -2.02 27.68 -46.61
N LYS A 22 -2.76 28.76 -46.36
CA LYS A 22 -2.50 29.67 -45.25
C LYS A 22 -2.86 28.90 -43.95
N VAL A 23 -1.84 28.43 -43.23
CA VAL A 23 -2.04 27.92 -41.87
C VAL A 23 -2.33 29.13 -40.99
N LEU A 24 -3.60 29.35 -40.67
CA LEU A 24 -3.97 30.19 -39.54
C LEU A 24 -3.60 29.39 -38.26
N THR A 25 -2.60 29.86 -37.56
CA THR A 25 -2.28 29.41 -36.20
C THR A 25 -3.43 29.79 -35.27
N ALA A 26 -4.39 28.88 -35.09
CA ALA A 26 -5.29 28.91 -33.95
C ALA A 26 -4.51 28.44 -32.75
N LEU A 27 -3.99 29.36 -31.94
CA LEU A 27 -3.46 29.06 -30.59
C LEU A 27 -4.59 28.45 -29.75
N PRO A 28 -4.33 27.42 -28.97
CA PRO A 28 -5.37 26.69 -28.28
C PRO A 28 -5.95 27.52 -27.12
N LEU A 29 -7.22 27.89 -27.23
CA LEU A 29 -8.06 28.40 -26.13
C LEU A 29 -8.35 27.33 -25.06
N VAL A 30 -7.70 26.16 -25.11
CA VAL A 30 -7.92 25.04 -24.16
C VAL A 30 -7.14 25.21 -22.87
N ALA A 31 -6.08 26.02 -22.84
CA ALA A 31 -5.25 26.20 -21.65
C ALA A 31 -5.87 27.12 -20.56
N VAL A 32 -6.90 27.90 -20.88
CA VAL A 32 -7.50 28.87 -19.93
C VAL A 32 -8.65 28.26 -19.12
N ALA A 33 -9.29 27.19 -19.59
CA ALA A 33 -10.38 26.54 -18.86
C ALA A 33 -9.88 25.65 -17.70
N ALA A 34 -8.62 25.21 -17.70
CA ALA A 34 -8.05 24.39 -16.64
C ALA A 34 -7.69 25.19 -15.37
N LEU A 35 -7.55 26.50 -15.45
CA LEU A 35 -7.21 27.36 -14.33
C LEU A 35 -8.42 27.82 -13.49
N ALA A 36 -9.66 27.48 -13.91
CA ALA A 36 -10.87 27.83 -13.17
C ALA A 36 -11.46 26.66 -12.34
N GLN A 37 -10.93 25.45 -12.48
CA GLN A 37 -11.30 24.33 -11.57
C GLN A 37 -10.38 24.38 -10.36
N GLY A 38 -10.95 24.66 -9.16
CA GLY A 38 -10.19 24.61 -7.92
C GLY A 38 -9.56 23.22 -7.75
N ARG A 39 -8.48 23.14 -6.95
CA ARG A 39 -7.69 21.93 -6.66
C ARG A 39 -8.54 20.69 -6.35
N PHE A 40 -9.76 20.88 -5.83
CA PHE A 40 -10.67 19.80 -5.44
C PHE A 40 -12.04 19.96 -6.08
N ALA A 41 -12.57 18.84 -6.59
CA ALA A 41 -13.93 18.75 -7.09
C ALA A 41 -14.96 18.92 -5.95
N PRO A 42 -16.22 19.29 -6.27
CA PRO A 42 -17.28 19.46 -5.27
C PRO A 42 -17.46 18.24 -4.34
N GLY A 43 -17.26 17.01 -4.83
CA GLY A 43 -17.38 15.78 -4.06
C GLY A 43 -16.28 15.56 -3.00
N THR A 44 -15.13 16.22 -3.14
CA THR A 44 -14.01 16.11 -2.17
C THR A 44 -14.05 17.22 -1.11
N LYS A 45 -14.53 18.42 -1.48
CA LYS A 45 -14.55 19.59 -0.60
C LYS A 45 -15.21 19.37 0.78
N PRO A 46 -16.32 18.63 0.93
CA PRO A 46 -16.93 18.40 2.23
C PRO A 46 -16.02 17.75 3.26
N PHE A 47 -15.00 17.02 2.82
CA PHE A 47 -14.05 16.30 3.68
C PHE A 47 -12.85 17.15 4.10
N LEU A 48 -12.69 18.36 3.55
CA LEU A 48 -11.61 19.25 3.93
C LEU A 48 -11.93 19.99 5.23
N ALA A 49 -11.01 19.94 6.17
CA ALA A 49 -10.99 20.74 7.39
C ALA A 49 -10.14 22.00 7.21
N VAL A 50 -9.06 21.89 6.41
CA VAL A 50 -8.08 22.96 6.19
C VAL A 50 -7.66 22.94 4.71
N ASP A 51 -7.89 24.07 4.00
CA ASP A 51 -7.50 24.21 2.58
C ASP A 51 -7.02 25.67 2.36
N ALA A 52 -5.87 26.00 2.95
CA ALA A 52 -5.23 27.30 2.78
C ALA A 52 -3.85 27.13 2.11
N PRO A 53 -3.37 28.10 1.32
CA PRO A 53 -2.08 27.99 0.66
C PRO A 53 -0.91 27.95 1.65
N VAL A 54 -1.05 28.65 2.79
CA VAL A 54 -0.05 28.66 3.86
C VAL A 54 -0.71 28.32 5.19
N ILE A 55 -0.15 27.31 5.89
CA ILE A 55 -0.68 26.79 7.16
C ILE A 55 0.46 26.69 8.17
N ALA A 56 0.21 27.07 9.42
CA ALA A 56 1.13 26.85 10.53
C ALA A 56 0.50 25.92 11.56
N LEU A 57 1.16 24.80 11.85
CA LEU A 57 0.83 23.86 12.93
C LEU A 57 1.72 24.22 14.12
N GLU A 58 1.13 24.77 15.17
CA GLU A 58 1.87 25.40 16.27
C GLU A 58 1.79 24.56 17.55
N HIS A 59 2.91 24.59 18.31
CA HIS A 59 3.03 23.97 19.63
C HIS A 59 2.76 22.47 19.62
N VAL A 60 3.25 21.77 18.58
CA VAL A 60 3.11 20.32 18.43
C VAL A 60 4.34 19.57 18.93
N ARG A 61 4.14 18.32 19.35
CA ARG A 61 5.21 17.32 19.36
C ARG A 61 5.42 16.82 17.94
N VAL A 62 6.66 16.64 17.51
CA VAL A 62 6.99 16.07 16.22
C VAL A 62 7.70 14.73 16.39
N ILE A 63 7.15 13.69 15.78
CA ILE A 63 7.83 12.43 15.49
C ILE A 63 8.20 12.50 14.01
N ASP A 64 9.50 12.65 13.71
CA ASP A 64 9.93 13.01 12.37
C ASP A 64 9.96 11.85 11.35
N GLY A 65 9.72 10.60 11.79
CA GLY A 65 9.75 9.40 10.95
C GLY A 65 11.14 8.81 10.72
N THR A 66 12.21 9.38 11.30
CA THR A 66 13.57 8.84 11.19
C THR A 66 13.87 7.75 12.23
N GLY A 67 13.04 7.63 13.26
CA GLY A 67 13.27 6.82 14.45
C GLY A 67 14.00 7.57 15.56
N ALA A 68 14.25 8.87 15.38
CA ALA A 68 14.79 9.73 16.44
C ALA A 68 13.76 9.99 17.55
N ALA A 69 14.23 10.46 18.69
CA ALA A 69 13.39 10.89 19.80
C ALA A 69 12.45 12.03 19.36
N PRO A 70 11.20 12.08 19.85
CA PRO A 70 10.27 13.15 19.54
C PRO A 70 10.81 14.53 19.95
N ALA A 71 10.53 15.55 19.13
CA ALA A 71 10.83 16.93 19.44
C ALA A 71 9.57 17.63 20.00
N GLU A 72 9.69 18.21 21.18
CA GLU A 72 8.59 18.92 21.85
C GLU A 72 8.50 20.37 21.38
N ASP A 73 7.30 20.97 21.52
CA ASP A 73 7.02 22.38 21.24
C ASP A 73 7.58 22.87 19.90
N GLN A 74 7.17 22.21 18.83
CA GLN A 74 7.59 22.53 17.47
C GLN A 74 6.51 23.33 16.73
N THR A 75 6.93 24.08 15.71
CA THR A 75 6.06 24.66 14.68
C THR A 75 6.44 24.11 13.32
N ILE A 76 5.42 23.71 12.55
CA ILE A 76 5.57 23.27 11.14
C ILE A 76 4.82 24.28 10.27
N VAL A 77 5.51 24.85 9.29
CA VAL A 77 4.90 25.73 8.27
C VAL A 77 4.76 24.93 6.98
N ILE A 78 3.53 24.85 6.49
CA ILE A 78 3.18 24.26 5.19
C ILE A 78 2.96 25.44 4.23
N ASP A 79 3.61 25.40 3.08
CA ASP A 79 3.46 26.39 2.01
C ASP A 79 3.24 25.69 0.68
N HIS A 80 2.10 25.94 0.04
CA HIS A 80 1.70 25.33 -1.24
C HIS A 80 1.92 23.80 -1.30
N GLY A 81 1.49 23.12 -0.23
CA GLY A 81 1.53 21.64 -0.15
C GLY A 81 2.87 21.06 0.30
N ARG A 82 3.87 21.89 0.61
CA ARG A 82 5.18 21.44 1.08
C ARG A 82 5.48 21.97 2.48
N ILE A 83 6.30 21.23 3.21
CA ILE A 83 6.86 21.69 4.48
C ILE A 83 7.91 22.75 4.17
N ALA A 84 7.60 24.01 4.43
CA ALA A 84 8.51 25.13 4.24
C ALA A 84 9.51 25.26 5.41
N ALA A 85 9.04 25.01 6.63
CA ALA A 85 9.86 25.04 7.84
C ALA A 85 9.32 24.05 8.88
N ALA A 86 10.20 23.48 9.69
CA ALA A 86 9.89 22.71 10.88
C ALA A 86 10.99 22.94 11.92
N GLY A 87 10.63 23.24 13.17
CA GLY A 87 11.61 23.50 14.23
C GLY A 87 10.96 24.03 15.51
N PRO A 88 11.78 24.41 16.53
CA PRO A 88 11.28 24.95 17.80
C PRO A 88 10.32 26.11 17.58
N ALA A 89 9.18 26.12 18.28
CA ALA A 89 8.11 27.13 18.09
C ALA A 89 8.63 28.59 18.25
N ALA A 90 9.55 28.79 19.14
CA ALA A 90 10.16 30.10 19.35
C ALA A 90 11.07 30.59 18.21
N SER A 91 11.48 29.71 17.29
CA SER A 91 12.47 30.01 16.24
C SER A 91 11.90 30.01 14.82
N VAL A 92 10.75 29.36 14.61
CA VAL A 92 10.13 29.28 13.27
C VAL A 92 9.32 30.54 12.98
N ALA A 93 9.72 31.28 11.93
CA ALA A 93 8.96 32.42 11.45
C ALA A 93 7.68 31.96 10.74
N ILE A 94 6.52 32.42 11.19
CA ILE A 94 5.24 32.14 10.58
C ILE A 94 4.89 33.28 9.61
N PRO A 95 4.66 32.99 8.31
CA PRO A 95 4.29 34.02 7.33
C PRO A 95 3.01 34.75 7.72
N SER A 96 2.95 36.04 7.45
CA SER A 96 1.73 36.85 7.62
C SER A 96 0.64 36.32 6.70
N GLY A 97 -0.57 36.06 7.22
CA GLY A 97 -1.68 35.48 6.46
C GLY A 97 -1.73 33.94 6.45
N ALA A 98 -0.80 33.26 7.11
CA ALA A 98 -0.90 31.82 7.33
C ALA A 98 -2.13 31.48 8.18
N GLN A 99 -2.85 30.43 7.79
CA GLN A 99 -3.88 29.82 8.65
C GLN A 99 -3.17 29.13 9.81
N ARG A 100 -3.39 29.62 11.03
CA ARG A 100 -2.72 29.12 12.25
C ARG A 100 -3.60 28.12 12.98
N LEU A 101 -3.03 26.96 13.30
CA LEU A 101 -3.66 25.90 14.08
C LEU A 101 -2.84 25.69 15.36
N SER A 102 -3.39 26.14 16.50
CA SER A 102 -2.80 25.84 17.81
C SER A 102 -3.15 24.40 18.21
N LEU A 103 -2.13 23.55 18.34
CA LEU A 103 -2.25 22.10 18.52
C LEU A 103 -1.49 21.63 19.75
N THR A 104 -1.43 22.44 20.80
CA THR A 104 -0.77 22.09 22.07
C THR A 104 -1.26 20.74 22.59
N GLY A 105 -0.32 19.84 22.90
CA GLY A 105 -0.63 18.48 23.35
C GLY A 105 -0.79 17.45 22.25
N ALA A 106 -0.98 17.88 21.00
CA ALA A 106 -1.03 16.97 19.86
C ALA A 106 0.37 16.58 19.36
N THR A 107 0.42 15.45 18.65
CA THR A 107 1.62 14.98 17.96
C THR A 107 1.41 15.08 16.45
N VAL A 108 2.42 15.53 15.71
CA VAL A 108 2.48 15.46 14.26
C VAL A 108 3.52 14.42 13.87
N MET A 109 3.15 13.52 12.97
CA MET A 109 4.06 12.54 12.36
C MET A 109 3.89 12.53 10.85
N PRO A 110 4.80 11.92 10.06
CA PRO A 110 4.59 11.72 8.64
C PRO A 110 3.33 10.89 8.40
N GLY A 111 2.67 11.11 7.27
CA GLY A 111 1.64 10.21 6.80
C GLY A 111 2.20 8.80 6.64
N MET A 112 1.42 7.80 7.04
CA MET A 112 1.82 6.41 6.89
C MET A 112 1.86 6.02 5.42
N VAL A 113 2.78 5.12 5.10
CA VAL A 113 3.00 4.53 3.78
C VAL A 113 2.65 3.05 3.86
N GLY A 114 1.41 2.72 3.56
CA GLY A 114 0.93 1.34 3.55
C GLY A 114 1.52 0.57 2.37
N MET A 115 2.25 -0.50 2.66
CA MET A 115 3.02 -1.24 1.64
C MET A 115 2.39 -2.56 1.22
N HIS A 116 1.26 -2.92 1.82
CA HIS A 116 0.45 -4.08 1.45
C HIS A 116 -1.03 -3.76 1.66
N GLU A 117 -1.58 -3.00 0.74
CA GLU A 117 -2.97 -2.59 0.79
C GLU A 117 -3.78 -3.24 -0.35
N HIS A 118 -5.10 -3.21 -0.23
CA HIS A 118 -6.00 -3.64 -1.28
C HIS A 118 -7.14 -2.64 -1.44
N LEU A 119 -7.76 -2.62 -2.62
CA LEU A 119 -9.03 -1.92 -2.85
C LEU A 119 -10.21 -2.89 -2.93
N PHE A 120 -10.01 -4.13 -2.52
CA PHE A 120 -11.03 -5.16 -2.44
C PHE A 120 -11.10 -5.77 -1.03
N TYR A 121 -12.20 -6.47 -0.73
CA TYR A 121 -12.44 -7.09 0.57
C TYR A 121 -13.17 -8.42 0.41
N PRO A 122 -12.89 -9.43 1.25
CA PRO A 122 -13.57 -10.72 1.16
C PRO A 122 -15.07 -10.60 1.41
N SER A 123 -15.86 -11.25 0.60
CA SER A 123 -17.31 -11.20 0.67
C SER A 123 -17.93 -12.58 0.49
N GLY A 124 -19.07 -12.78 1.14
CA GLY A 124 -19.87 -13.99 1.03
C GLY A 124 -19.31 -15.21 1.78
N SER A 125 -20.01 -16.32 1.65
CA SER A 125 -19.63 -17.63 2.16
C SER A 125 -19.57 -18.64 0.99
N GLY A 126 -18.58 -19.52 1.01
CA GLY A 126 -18.42 -20.54 -0.04
C GLY A 126 -17.14 -20.34 -0.86
N ILE A 127 -17.23 -20.16 -2.17
CA ILE A 127 -16.06 -19.85 -3.01
C ILE A 127 -15.57 -18.46 -2.65
N PRO A 128 -14.28 -18.29 -2.32
CA PRO A 128 -13.75 -16.97 -2.00
C PRO A 128 -13.95 -16.01 -3.16
N MET A 129 -14.67 -14.92 -2.90
CA MET A 129 -14.86 -13.79 -3.79
C MET A 129 -14.41 -12.53 -3.08
N TYR A 130 -13.82 -11.65 -3.83
CA TYR A 130 -13.33 -10.36 -3.32
C TYR A 130 -13.98 -9.24 -4.12
N ASN A 131 -14.69 -8.37 -3.43
CA ASN A 131 -15.40 -7.27 -4.08
C ASN A 131 -14.66 -5.96 -3.91
N GLU A 132 -14.61 -5.17 -5.00
CA GLU A 132 -13.99 -3.87 -5.01
C GLU A 132 -14.63 -2.91 -4.01
N GLN A 133 -13.78 -2.21 -3.28
CA GLN A 133 -14.13 -1.22 -2.26
C GLN A 133 -13.69 0.19 -2.69
N ALA A 134 -13.83 0.51 -3.96
CA ALA A 134 -13.39 1.75 -4.58
C ALA A 134 -13.93 3.01 -3.87
N PHE A 135 -15.09 2.92 -3.21
CA PHE A 135 -15.69 4.03 -2.47
C PHE A 135 -15.21 4.10 -1.01
N SER A 136 -15.22 2.97 -0.28
CA SER A 136 -15.00 2.93 1.16
C SER A 136 -13.52 2.94 1.54
N PHE A 137 -12.70 2.09 0.92
CA PHE A 137 -11.32 1.89 1.34
C PHE A 137 -10.41 3.11 1.18
N PRO A 138 -10.44 3.88 0.08
CA PRO A 138 -9.64 5.09 0.00
C PRO A 138 -9.93 6.10 1.11
N ARG A 139 -11.20 6.19 1.57
CA ARG A 139 -11.60 7.06 2.67
C ARG A 139 -11.14 6.53 4.02
N LEU A 140 -11.25 5.22 4.25
CA LEU A 140 -10.77 4.57 5.47
C LEU A 140 -9.26 4.73 5.62
N TYR A 141 -8.49 4.45 4.56
CA TYR A 141 -7.04 4.69 4.56
C TYR A 141 -6.70 6.13 4.93
N LEU A 142 -7.29 7.09 4.23
CA LEU A 142 -6.99 8.50 4.48
C LEU A 142 -7.40 8.92 5.89
N ALA A 143 -8.57 8.48 6.37
CA ALA A 143 -9.07 8.83 7.70
C ALA A 143 -8.17 8.33 8.84
N THR A 144 -7.48 7.22 8.64
CA THR A 144 -6.61 6.60 9.64
C THR A 144 -5.14 7.03 9.54
N GLY A 145 -4.83 7.91 8.57
CA GLY A 145 -3.49 8.49 8.44
C GLY A 145 -2.61 7.86 7.37
N ILE A 146 -3.14 6.96 6.52
CA ILE A 146 -2.43 6.46 5.33
C ILE A 146 -2.52 7.54 4.25
N THR A 147 -1.42 8.19 3.92
CA THR A 147 -1.34 9.21 2.87
C THR A 147 -0.80 8.67 1.55
N THR A 148 -0.13 7.54 1.62
CA THR A 148 0.43 6.81 0.48
C THR A 148 0.18 5.33 0.68
N ALA A 149 -0.27 4.62 -0.37
CA ALA A 149 -0.52 3.19 -0.33
C ALA A 149 -0.03 2.50 -1.61
N ARG A 150 0.64 1.35 -1.47
CA ARG A 150 0.90 0.40 -2.55
C ARG A 150 -0.10 -0.74 -2.42
N THR A 151 -0.83 -1.05 -3.50
CA THR A 151 -1.67 -2.25 -3.47
C THR A 151 -0.81 -3.51 -3.49
N GLY A 152 -1.19 -4.53 -2.73
CA GLY A 152 -0.51 -5.82 -2.59
C GLY A 152 -0.95 -6.86 -3.63
N GLY A 153 -1.31 -6.43 -4.83
CA GLY A 153 -1.94 -7.19 -5.90
C GLY A 153 -3.33 -6.62 -6.20
N SER A 154 -3.79 -6.79 -7.44
CA SER A 154 -5.11 -6.32 -7.85
C SER A 154 -5.92 -7.47 -8.46
N LEU A 155 -7.22 -7.50 -8.17
CA LEU A 155 -8.19 -8.38 -8.83
C LEU A 155 -8.90 -7.67 -9.98
N GLU A 156 -9.06 -6.34 -9.87
CA GLU A 156 -9.63 -5.48 -10.91
C GLU A 156 -8.70 -4.31 -11.24
N PRO A 157 -7.55 -4.54 -11.89
CA PRO A 157 -6.51 -3.52 -12.04
C PRO A 157 -6.96 -2.25 -12.74
N TYR A 158 -7.91 -2.32 -13.68
CA TYR A 158 -8.49 -1.12 -14.30
C TYR A 158 -9.32 -0.29 -13.32
N THR A 159 -10.03 -0.93 -12.39
CA THR A 159 -10.75 -0.22 -11.32
C THR A 159 -9.75 0.50 -10.43
N ASP A 160 -8.69 -0.17 -9.98
CA ASP A 160 -7.62 0.41 -9.16
C ASP A 160 -6.95 1.61 -9.84
N LEU A 161 -6.57 1.48 -11.12
CA LEU A 161 -5.98 2.57 -11.91
C LEU A 161 -6.94 3.76 -12.05
N ASN A 162 -8.25 3.52 -12.23
CA ASN A 162 -9.25 4.57 -12.31
C ASN A 162 -9.46 5.26 -10.95
N VAL A 163 -9.49 4.51 -9.85
CA VAL A 163 -9.55 5.07 -8.48
C VAL A 163 -8.34 5.96 -8.23
N LYS A 164 -7.12 5.49 -8.55
CA LYS A 164 -5.91 6.31 -8.50
C LYS A 164 -6.07 7.62 -9.26
N ARG A 165 -6.51 7.56 -10.51
CA ARG A 165 -6.70 8.74 -11.35
C ARG A 165 -7.70 9.73 -10.73
N LEU A 166 -8.84 9.25 -10.20
CA LEU A 166 -9.83 10.10 -9.54
C LEU A 166 -9.27 10.80 -8.30
N ILE A 167 -8.42 10.12 -7.53
CA ILE A 167 -7.75 10.70 -6.36
C ILE A 167 -6.71 11.74 -6.79
N ASP A 168 -5.89 11.43 -7.79
CA ASP A 168 -4.84 12.32 -8.30
C ASP A 168 -5.44 13.60 -8.91
N GLU A 169 -6.61 13.51 -9.55
CA GLU A 169 -7.39 14.63 -10.08
C GLU A 169 -8.16 15.43 -8.99
N GLY A 170 -8.05 15.06 -7.70
CA GLY A 170 -8.79 15.69 -6.61
C GLY A 170 -10.30 15.48 -6.65
N ARG A 171 -10.77 14.49 -7.39
CA ARG A 171 -12.20 14.15 -7.56
C ARG A 171 -12.72 13.21 -6.49
N MET A 172 -11.82 12.51 -5.82
CA MET A 172 -12.13 11.59 -4.74
C MET A 172 -11.12 11.72 -3.60
N PRO A 173 -11.54 11.69 -2.31
CA PRO A 173 -10.59 11.62 -1.20
C PRO A 173 -9.98 10.22 -1.12
N GLY A 174 -8.68 10.14 -0.85
CA GLY A 174 -7.92 8.91 -0.69
C GLY A 174 -6.42 9.17 -0.66
N PRO A 175 -5.59 8.17 -0.32
CA PRO A 175 -4.14 8.26 -0.34
C PRO A 175 -3.60 8.38 -1.77
N LYS A 176 -2.32 8.71 -1.92
CA LYS A 176 -1.58 8.48 -3.16
C LYS A 176 -1.45 6.98 -3.38
N LEU A 177 -1.81 6.50 -4.56
CA LEU A 177 -1.82 5.06 -4.86
C LEU A 177 -0.67 4.67 -5.79
N TRP A 178 0.05 3.63 -5.41
CA TRP A 178 0.94 2.83 -6.24
C TRP A 178 0.23 1.53 -6.56
N ILE A 179 -0.22 1.39 -7.80
CA ILE A 179 -1.05 0.25 -8.20
C ILE A 179 -0.16 -0.91 -8.62
N THR A 180 -0.37 -2.05 -7.96
CA THR A 180 0.19 -3.34 -8.37
C THR A 180 -0.71 -3.96 -9.44
N GLY A 181 -0.12 -4.57 -10.45
CA GLY A 181 -0.85 -5.29 -11.49
C GLY A 181 -1.63 -6.49 -10.95
N PRO A 182 -2.29 -7.26 -11.83
CA PRO A 182 -2.99 -8.47 -11.40
C PRO A 182 -2.01 -9.46 -10.77
N TYR A 183 -2.54 -10.35 -9.96
CA TYR A 183 -1.75 -11.43 -9.38
C TYR A 183 -1.07 -12.27 -10.45
N LEU A 184 0.22 -12.52 -10.30
CA LEU A 184 0.97 -13.49 -11.08
C LEU A 184 0.89 -14.84 -10.36
N GLU A 185 -0.20 -15.56 -10.60
CA GLU A 185 -0.52 -16.81 -9.91
C GLU A 185 -0.25 -17.98 -10.83
N GLY A 186 0.27 -19.08 -10.28
CA GLY A 186 0.41 -20.34 -10.98
C GLY A 186 -0.88 -21.16 -10.97
N LYS A 187 -0.79 -22.39 -11.49
CA LYS A 187 -1.93 -23.30 -11.54
C LYS A 187 -2.40 -23.70 -10.14
N GLY A 188 -3.69 -23.59 -9.86
CA GLY A 188 -4.31 -23.99 -8.60
C GLY A 188 -4.75 -22.81 -7.75
N SER A 189 -5.08 -21.69 -8.37
CA SER A 189 -5.65 -20.52 -7.71
C SER A 189 -6.86 -20.86 -6.85
N PHE A 190 -6.91 -20.28 -5.65
CA PHE A 190 -8.09 -20.43 -4.78
C PHE A 190 -9.22 -19.44 -5.12
N ALA A 191 -8.93 -18.37 -5.86
CA ALA A 191 -9.89 -17.32 -6.22
C ALA A 191 -10.17 -17.37 -7.73
N ALA A 192 -11.44 -17.51 -8.09
CA ALA A 192 -11.89 -17.57 -9.48
C ALA A 192 -11.59 -16.29 -10.30
N GLN A 193 -11.30 -15.20 -9.61
CA GLN A 193 -10.99 -13.88 -10.21
C GLN A 193 -9.54 -13.75 -10.70
N MET A 194 -8.64 -14.68 -10.31
CA MET A 194 -7.22 -14.62 -10.68
C MET A 194 -6.99 -15.32 -12.03
N HIS A 195 -6.13 -14.72 -12.84
CA HIS A 195 -5.58 -15.39 -14.03
C HIS A 195 -4.49 -16.36 -13.60
N GLU A 196 -4.62 -17.62 -13.96
CA GLU A 196 -3.56 -18.61 -13.78
C GLU A 196 -2.57 -18.54 -14.96
N LEU A 197 -1.30 -18.29 -14.66
CA LEU A 197 -0.22 -18.32 -15.64
C LEU A 197 -0.09 -19.73 -16.21
N THR A 198 0.17 -19.81 -17.51
CA THR A 198 0.28 -21.08 -18.24
C THR A 198 1.70 -21.41 -18.68
N SER A 199 2.60 -20.43 -18.62
CA SER A 199 4.03 -20.58 -18.97
C SER A 199 4.83 -19.34 -18.57
N PRO A 200 6.19 -19.40 -18.60
CA PRO A 200 7.05 -18.23 -18.44
C PRO A 200 6.78 -17.11 -19.47
N GLU A 201 6.43 -17.46 -20.71
CA GLU A 201 6.08 -16.48 -21.75
C GLU A 201 4.76 -15.77 -21.44
N ASP A 202 3.82 -16.46 -20.78
CA ASP A 202 2.57 -15.88 -20.32
C ASP A 202 2.82 -14.89 -19.19
N ALA A 203 3.72 -15.19 -18.26
CA ALA A 203 4.17 -14.27 -17.22
C ALA A 203 4.77 -13.01 -17.83
N THR A 204 5.69 -13.14 -18.81
CA THR A 204 6.27 -12.01 -19.52
C THR A 204 5.20 -11.15 -20.20
N ARG A 205 4.29 -11.75 -20.97
CA ARG A 205 3.20 -11.01 -21.66
C ARG A 205 2.31 -10.26 -20.67
N THR A 206 1.98 -10.89 -19.55
CA THR A 206 1.15 -10.26 -18.50
C THR A 206 1.85 -9.04 -17.92
N VAL A 207 3.13 -9.17 -17.59
CA VAL A 207 3.95 -8.06 -17.07
C VAL A 207 4.06 -6.93 -18.09
N ASP A 208 4.42 -7.23 -19.35
CA ASP A 208 4.56 -6.22 -20.40
C ASP A 208 3.27 -5.45 -20.65
N TYR A 209 2.15 -6.16 -20.70
CA TYR A 209 0.84 -5.55 -20.90
C TYR A 209 0.50 -4.56 -19.77
N TRP A 210 0.56 -5.00 -18.52
CA TRP A 210 0.17 -4.16 -17.40
C TRP A 210 1.18 -3.05 -17.07
N ALA A 211 2.46 -3.26 -17.37
CA ALA A 211 3.45 -2.18 -17.31
C ALA A 211 3.09 -1.05 -18.28
N ALA A 212 2.63 -1.39 -19.50
CA ALA A 212 2.16 -0.41 -20.49
C ALA A 212 0.86 0.31 -20.05
N GLU A 213 -0.01 -0.36 -19.28
CA GLU A 213 -1.22 0.25 -18.69
C GLU A 213 -0.92 1.15 -17.48
N GLY A 214 0.32 1.15 -16.96
CA GLY A 214 0.78 2.09 -15.95
C GLY A 214 0.76 1.56 -14.52
N VAL A 215 0.76 0.25 -14.31
CA VAL A 215 0.99 -0.30 -12.95
C VAL A 215 2.43 -0.05 -12.52
N THR A 216 2.66 0.01 -11.21
CA THR A 216 3.94 0.42 -10.61
C THR A 216 4.63 -0.69 -9.81
N SER A 217 4.01 -1.85 -9.68
CA SER A 217 4.59 -3.07 -9.12
C SER A 217 3.85 -4.31 -9.60
N PHE A 218 4.41 -5.50 -9.34
CA PHE A 218 3.77 -6.79 -9.59
C PHE A 218 3.82 -7.65 -8.33
N LYS A 219 2.84 -8.54 -8.18
CA LYS A 219 2.72 -9.49 -7.06
C LYS A 219 2.75 -10.91 -7.58
N ALA A 220 3.84 -11.64 -7.30
CA ALA A 220 3.89 -13.10 -7.44
C ALA A 220 3.07 -13.76 -6.32
N TYR A 221 2.37 -14.85 -6.64
CA TYR A 221 1.47 -15.46 -5.69
C TYR A 221 1.74 -16.96 -5.51
N MET A 222 0.95 -17.60 -4.68
CA MET A 222 1.23 -18.84 -3.96
C MET A 222 1.74 -20.00 -4.82
N ASN A 223 1.21 -20.20 -6.01
CA ASN A 223 1.48 -21.38 -6.84
C ASN A 223 2.39 -21.08 -8.06
N ILE A 224 2.93 -19.88 -8.16
CA ILE A 224 3.84 -19.51 -9.25
C ILE A 224 5.07 -20.42 -9.25
N THR A 225 5.48 -20.92 -10.43
CA THR A 225 6.71 -21.70 -10.55
C THR A 225 7.95 -20.81 -10.56
N ARG A 226 9.11 -21.38 -10.25
CA ARG A 226 10.40 -20.63 -10.33
C ARG A 226 10.67 -20.09 -11.72
N ALA A 227 10.27 -20.82 -12.77
CA ALA A 227 10.44 -20.40 -14.14
C ALA A 227 9.54 -19.20 -14.51
N GLU A 228 8.27 -19.23 -14.08
CA GLU A 228 7.34 -18.12 -14.25
C GLU A 228 7.76 -16.91 -13.42
N LEU A 229 8.17 -17.11 -12.15
CA LEU A 229 8.69 -16.05 -11.30
C LEU A 229 9.92 -15.37 -11.92
N LYS A 230 10.86 -16.17 -12.44
CA LYS A 230 12.05 -15.62 -13.12
C LYS A 230 11.67 -14.79 -14.33
N ALA A 231 10.77 -15.27 -15.18
CA ALA A 231 10.29 -14.55 -16.35
C ALA A 231 9.57 -13.24 -15.98
N ALA A 232 8.74 -13.29 -14.93
CA ALA A 232 8.04 -12.11 -14.43
C ALA A 232 9.02 -11.06 -13.85
N VAL A 233 10.00 -11.49 -13.05
CA VAL A 233 11.02 -10.59 -12.46
C VAL A 233 11.86 -9.94 -13.56
N ASP A 234 12.34 -10.73 -14.53
CA ASP A 234 13.16 -10.19 -15.63
C ASP A 234 12.38 -9.16 -16.47
N ALA A 235 11.11 -9.46 -16.79
CA ALA A 235 10.26 -8.55 -17.55
C ALA A 235 9.95 -7.27 -16.74
N ALA A 236 9.57 -7.39 -15.47
CA ALA A 236 9.29 -6.25 -14.62
C ALA A 236 10.51 -5.34 -14.44
N HIS A 237 11.69 -5.92 -14.21
CA HIS A 237 12.94 -5.17 -14.09
C HIS A 237 13.36 -4.49 -15.40
N ALA A 238 13.04 -5.07 -16.56
CA ALA A 238 13.25 -4.40 -17.85
C ALA A 238 12.41 -3.12 -18.00
N HIS A 239 11.24 -3.05 -17.33
CA HIS A 239 10.41 -1.85 -17.21
C HIS A 239 10.77 -0.95 -16.01
N GLY A 240 11.77 -1.31 -15.21
CA GLY A 240 12.12 -0.60 -13.97
C GLY A 240 11.08 -0.77 -12.86
N ILE A 241 10.26 -1.81 -12.91
CA ILE A 241 9.17 -2.11 -11.98
C ILE A 241 9.62 -3.23 -11.04
N LYS A 242 9.26 -3.11 -9.75
CA LYS A 242 9.60 -4.09 -8.72
C LYS A 242 8.54 -5.19 -8.61
N VAL A 243 9.00 -6.39 -8.19
CA VAL A 243 8.15 -7.55 -7.93
C VAL A 243 8.15 -7.88 -6.45
N THR A 244 6.96 -8.05 -5.90
CA THR A 244 6.76 -8.57 -4.54
C THR A 244 6.16 -9.98 -4.60
N GLY A 245 6.13 -10.71 -3.47
CA GLY A 245 5.59 -12.07 -3.45
C GLY A 245 4.97 -12.50 -2.14
N HIS A 246 3.73 -13.03 -2.22
CA HIS A 246 3.17 -13.96 -1.23
C HIS A 246 3.47 -15.36 -1.74
N LEU A 247 4.62 -15.89 -1.41
CA LEU A 247 5.12 -17.14 -1.99
C LEU A 247 4.75 -18.35 -1.13
N CYS A 248 4.60 -19.48 -1.78
CA CYS A 248 4.42 -20.79 -1.15
C CYS A 248 5.16 -21.89 -1.94
N SER A 249 4.94 -21.97 -3.26
CA SER A 249 5.60 -22.92 -4.14
C SER A 249 7.10 -22.69 -4.27
N VAL A 250 7.55 -21.44 -4.15
CA VAL A 250 8.96 -21.01 -4.18
C VAL A 250 9.38 -20.54 -2.79
N GLY A 251 10.50 -21.01 -2.29
CA GLY A 251 11.06 -20.58 -0.99
C GLY A 251 11.69 -19.19 -1.06
N PHE A 252 11.87 -18.58 0.09
CA PHE A 252 12.36 -17.21 0.18
C PHE A 252 13.78 -17.04 -0.36
N ARG A 253 14.69 -17.97 -0.06
CA ARG A 253 16.07 -17.93 -0.59
C ARG A 253 16.11 -18.18 -2.10
N GLU A 254 15.24 -19.07 -2.63
CA GLU A 254 15.10 -19.28 -4.07
C GLU A 254 14.61 -18.00 -4.77
N ALA A 255 13.59 -17.35 -4.21
CA ALA A 255 13.07 -16.10 -4.75
C ALA A 255 14.09 -14.96 -4.70
N ALA A 256 14.85 -14.85 -3.61
CA ALA A 256 15.95 -13.88 -3.49
C ALA A 256 17.04 -14.11 -4.55
N ALA A 257 17.41 -15.36 -4.82
CA ALA A 257 18.36 -15.72 -5.86
C ALA A 257 17.82 -15.45 -7.28
N ILE A 258 16.51 -15.52 -7.49
CA ILE A 258 15.83 -15.15 -8.74
C ILE A 258 15.83 -13.64 -8.95
N GLY A 259 15.84 -12.84 -7.88
CA GLY A 259 15.91 -11.39 -7.92
C GLY A 259 14.61 -10.68 -7.49
N ILE A 260 13.75 -11.32 -6.69
CA ILE A 260 12.56 -10.66 -6.14
C ILE A 260 12.96 -9.47 -5.26
N ASP A 261 12.17 -8.39 -5.26
CA ASP A 261 12.51 -7.17 -4.54
C ASP A 261 11.92 -7.11 -3.13
N ASN A 262 10.78 -7.78 -2.92
CA ASN A 262 10.06 -7.74 -1.65
C ASN A 262 9.31 -9.05 -1.39
N LEU A 263 9.27 -9.47 -0.14
CA LEU A 263 8.48 -10.59 0.33
C LEU A 263 7.40 -10.08 1.28
N GLU A 264 6.21 -10.56 1.09
CA GLU A 264 5.04 -10.21 1.90
C GLU A 264 4.88 -11.20 3.06
N HIS A 265 4.34 -10.74 4.18
CA HIS A 265 3.92 -11.57 5.32
C HIS A 265 5.03 -12.27 6.11
N GLY A 266 6.27 -12.16 5.70
CA GLY A 266 7.40 -12.78 6.38
C GLY A 266 7.32 -14.30 6.47
N LEU A 267 7.78 -14.84 7.59
CA LEU A 267 7.96 -16.28 7.81
C LEU A 267 6.66 -17.10 7.71
N LEU A 268 5.50 -16.50 8.04
CA LEU A 268 4.21 -17.23 8.10
C LEU A 268 3.75 -17.80 6.77
N VAL A 269 4.28 -17.33 5.66
CA VAL A 269 3.99 -17.84 4.31
C VAL A 269 5.17 -18.60 3.70
N ASP A 270 6.36 -18.51 4.30
CA ASP A 270 7.53 -19.25 3.82
C ASP A 270 7.37 -20.75 4.08
N THR A 271 7.76 -21.54 3.09
CA THR A 271 7.63 -22.99 3.12
C THR A 271 8.96 -23.72 3.04
N GLU A 272 10.08 -22.99 2.99
CA GLU A 272 11.39 -23.64 2.78
C GLU A 272 11.83 -24.51 3.96
N PHE A 273 11.27 -24.29 5.16
CA PHE A 273 11.53 -25.11 6.35
C PHE A 273 10.64 -26.38 6.43
N HIS A 274 9.73 -26.59 5.48
CA HIS A 274 8.92 -27.81 5.44
C HIS A 274 9.79 -29.01 4.98
N PRO A 275 9.96 -30.08 5.80
CA PRO A 275 10.86 -31.19 5.45
C PRO A 275 10.53 -31.91 4.16
N GLY A 276 9.25 -31.87 3.72
CA GLY A 276 8.77 -32.50 2.50
C GLY A 276 8.66 -31.55 1.31
N LYS A 277 9.18 -30.33 1.39
CA LYS A 277 9.06 -29.32 0.35
C LYS A 277 9.55 -29.85 -1.01
N GLN A 278 8.65 -29.85 -1.97
CA GLN A 278 9.00 -30.17 -3.36
C GLN A 278 9.16 -28.85 -4.15
N PRO A 279 10.06 -28.80 -5.13
CA PRO A 279 10.17 -27.65 -6.03
C PRO A 279 8.84 -27.33 -6.71
N ASP A 280 8.52 -26.03 -6.82
CA ASP A 280 7.35 -25.51 -7.50
C ASP A 280 6.01 -26.10 -6.98
N SER A 281 5.97 -26.45 -5.69
CA SER A 281 4.80 -27.03 -5.04
C SER A 281 4.54 -26.34 -3.71
N CYS A 282 3.29 -25.94 -3.48
CA CYS A 282 2.85 -25.34 -2.23
C CYS A 282 2.36 -26.42 -1.25
N PRO A 283 3.04 -26.63 -0.10
CA PRO A 283 2.57 -27.55 0.93
C PRO A 283 1.28 -27.04 1.59
N PRO A 284 0.50 -27.93 2.25
CA PRO A 284 -0.68 -27.49 2.99
C PRO A 284 -0.32 -26.48 4.09
N GLN A 285 -0.87 -25.26 4.06
CA GLN A 285 -0.55 -24.15 4.98
C GLN A 285 -0.75 -24.48 6.46
N GLY A 286 -1.72 -25.32 6.80
CA GLY A 286 -1.92 -25.76 8.17
C GLY A 286 -0.73 -26.55 8.74
N VAL A 287 -0.03 -27.32 7.89
CA VAL A 287 1.17 -28.07 8.26
C VAL A 287 2.35 -27.13 8.43
N THR A 288 2.60 -26.25 7.48
CA THR A 288 3.74 -25.31 7.52
C THR A 288 3.64 -24.36 8.72
N ARG A 289 2.46 -23.83 9.02
CA ARG A 289 2.24 -22.99 10.22
C ARG A 289 2.53 -23.70 11.53
N ALA A 290 2.18 -24.99 11.63
CA ALA A 290 2.48 -25.80 12.81
C ALA A 290 3.99 -26.07 12.97
N GLU A 291 4.73 -26.11 11.86
CA GLU A 291 6.19 -26.23 11.86
C GLU A 291 6.87 -24.91 12.21
N ILE A 292 6.42 -23.82 11.64
CA ILE A 292 6.89 -22.45 11.96
C ILE A 292 6.75 -22.17 13.45
N ALA A 293 5.64 -22.57 14.08
CA ALA A 293 5.45 -22.40 15.52
C ALA A 293 6.55 -23.06 16.39
N LYS A 294 7.31 -24.00 15.83
CA LYS A 294 8.39 -24.74 16.52
C LYS A 294 9.78 -24.25 16.12
N LEU A 295 9.92 -23.35 15.15
CA LEU A 295 11.22 -22.89 14.68
C LEU A 295 11.99 -22.14 15.76
N ASP A 296 13.28 -22.39 15.81
CA ASP A 296 14.23 -21.54 16.54
C ASP A 296 14.64 -20.37 15.64
N ILE A 297 14.09 -19.19 15.89
CA ILE A 297 14.39 -17.97 15.10
C ILE A 297 15.87 -17.57 15.26
N GLY A 298 16.49 -17.83 16.42
CA GLY A 298 17.92 -17.64 16.63
C GLY A 298 18.80 -18.74 16.05
N GLY A 299 18.23 -19.83 15.54
CA GLY A 299 18.93 -20.96 14.95
C GLY A 299 19.61 -20.64 13.61
N ALA A 300 20.63 -21.43 13.26
CA ALA A 300 21.41 -21.19 12.03
C ALA A 300 20.55 -21.14 10.75
N PRO A 301 19.56 -22.04 10.53
CA PRO A 301 18.78 -22.01 9.30
C PRO A 301 18.05 -20.67 9.06
N VAL A 302 17.41 -20.11 10.10
CA VAL A 302 16.69 -18.83 9.99
C VAL A 302 17.66 -17.66 9.87
N ARG A 303 18.76 -17.66 10.64
CA ARG A 303 19.81 -16.64 10.53
C ARG A 303 20.44 -16.60 9.13
N ASP A 304 20.72 -17.76 8.54
CA ASP A 304 21.29 -17.85 7.19
C ASP A 304 20.30 -17.34 6.15
N MET A 305 19.01 -17.65 6.28
CA MET A 305 17.97 -17.08 5.42
C MET A 305 17.91 -15.56 5.55
N ILE A 306 17.88 -15.02 6.78
CA ILE A 306 17.89 -13.56 7.00
C ILE A 306 19.13 -12.94 6.35
N ALA A 307 20.32 -13.55 6.51
CA ALA A 307 21.54 -13.04 5.90
C ALA A 307 21.48 -13.05 4.37
N ASP A 308 20.89 -14.08 3.76
CA ASP A 308 20.69 -14.16 2.33
C ASP A 308 19.72 -13.09 1.83
N LEU A 309 18.60 -12.88 2.51
CA LEU A 309 17.64 -11.82 2.16
C LEU A 309 18.27 -10.42 2.23
N VAL A 310 19.00 -10.12 3.30
CA VAL A 310 19.72 -8.86 3.48
C VAL A 310 20.78 -8.67 2.40
N LYS A 311 21.56 -9.70 2.08
CA LYS A 311 22.59 -9.69 1.04
C LYS A 311 22.01 -9.38 -0.34
N HIS A 312 20.81 -9.90 -0.65
CA HIS A 312 20.13 -9.67 -1.92
C HIS A 312 19.28 -8.38 -1.92
N ASN A 313 19.29 -7.58 -0.83
CA ASN A 313 18.48 -6.39 -0.63
C ASN A 313 16.95 -6.64 -0.76
N VAL A 314 16.50 -7.84 -0.42
CA VAL A 314 15.07 -8.18 -0.41
C VAL A 314 14.43 -7.52 0.81
N ALA A 315 13.40 -6.71 0.58
CA ALA A 315 12.62 -6.11 1.66
C ALA A 315 11.55 -7.09 2.17
N ILE A 316 11.04 -6.86 3.39
CA ILE A 316 9.86 -7.58 3.92
C ILE A 316 8.79 -6.58 4.29
N THR A 317 7.53 -6.91 3.97
CA THR A 317 6.36 -6.16 4.42
C THR A 317 5.69 -6.92 5.56
N SER A 318 5.70 -6.34 6.75
CA SER A 318 4.95 -6.78 7.92
C SER A 318 3.45 -6.65 7.67
N THR A 319 2.70 -7.70 7.95
CA THR A 319 1.24 -7.72 7.91
C THR A 319 0.68 -8.50 9.12
N LEU A 320 1.24 -8.26 10.30
CA LEU A 320 0.88 -8.96 11.53
C LEU A 320 -0.63 -8.90 11.83
N ALA A 321 -1.28 -7.79 11.46
CA ALA A 321 -2.69 -7.55 11.74
C ALA A 321 -3.63 -8.56 11.05
N VAL A 322 -3.36 -8.96 9.79
CA VAL A 322 -4.18 -9.97 9.10
C VAL A 322 -4.02 -11.35 9.75
N PHE A 323 -2.82 -11.66 10.23
CA PHE A 323 -2.57 -12.94 10.91
C PHE A 323 -3.13 -12.97 12.33
N GLU A 324 -3.05 -11.85 13.06
CA GLU A 324 -3.69 -11.71 14.37
C GLU A 324 -5.19 -12.03 14.29
N ALA A 325 -5.85 -11.62 13.20
CA ALA A 325 -7.30 -11.85 13.01
C ALA A 325 -7.71 -13.33 12.93
N PHE A 326 -6.77 -14.25 12.73
CA PHE A 326 -7.06 -15.69 12.79
C PHE A 326 -7.13 -16.26 14.21
N ASP A 327 -6.76 -15.48 15.23
CA ASP A 327 -6.94 -15.85 16.64
C ASP A 327 -8.35 -15.50 17.12
N GLY A 328 -8.99 -16.40 17.88
CA GLY A 328 -10.37 -16.19 18.35
C GLY A 328 -10.54 -15.06 19.35
N GLU A 329 -9.49 -14.65 20.05
CA GLU A 329 -9.51 -13.58 21.05
C GLU A 329 -8.88 -12.28 20.56
N ARG A 330 -8.19 -12.30 19.44
CA ARG A 330 -7.46 -11.17 18.88
C ARG A 330 -7.93 -10.84 17.45
N PRO A 331 -7.79 -9.57 17.00
CA PRO A 331 -7.56 -8.36 17.79
C PRO A 331 -8.72 -8.05 18.75
N PRO A 332 -8.62 -7.08 19.67
CA PRO A 332 -9.79 -6.59 20.40
C PRO A 332 -10.88 -6.17 19.41
N LEU A 333 -12.15 -6.52 19.71
CA LEU A 333 -13.27 -6.11 18.87
C LEU A 333 -13.61 -4.65 19.17
N GLU A 334 -13.45 -3.81 18.17
CA GLU A 334 -13.68 -2.37 18.31
C GLU A 334 -14.99 -1.94 17.67
N GLN A 335 -15.69 -1.00 18.31
CA GLN A 335 -16.94 -0.45 17.78
C GLN A 335 -16.72 0.26 16.43
N ARG A 336 -15.57 0.96 16.24
CA ARG A 336 -15.25 1.64 14.97
C ARG A 336 -15.16 0.67 13.78
N PHE A 337 -14.67 -0.56 14.01
CA PHE A 337 -14.68 -1.62 13.00
C PHE A 337 -16.11 -2.01 12.64
N LEU A 338 -16.95 -2.31 13.65
CA LEU A 338 -18.36 -2.72 13.44
C LEU A 338 -19.18 -1.61 12.77
N ASP A 339 -18.88 -0.36 13.06
CA ASP A 339 -19.53 0.79 12.44
C ASP A 339 -19.18 0.96 10.96
N ALA A 340 -17.97 0.56 10.55
CA ALA A 340 -17.50 0.73 9.19
C ALA A 340 -17.94 -0.38 8.23
N VAL A 341 -18.03 -1.63 8.72
CA VAL A 341 -18.40 -2.79 7.89
C VAL A 341 -19.90 -2.90 7.71
N ASN A 342 -20.33 -3.43 6.56
CA ASN A 342 -21.75 -3.75 6.37
C ASN A 342 -22.18 -4.92 7.26
N PRO A 343 -23.49 -5.09 7.55
CA PRO A 343 -23.97 -6.13 8.45
C PRO A 343 -23.60 -7.55 8.02
N GLU A 344 -23.55 -7.84 6.72
CA GLU A 344 -23.21 -9.17 6.21
C GLU A 344 -21.73 -9.49 6.43
N ALA A 345 -20.85 -8.55 6.13
CA ALA A 345 -19.41 -8.68 6.39
C ALA A 345 -19.15 -8.80 7.92
N ALA A 346 -19.85 -8.02 8.74
CA ALA A 346 -19.77 -8.11 10.19
C ALA A 346 -20.16 -9.51 10.70
N ILE A 347 -21.29 -10.05 10.24
CA ILE A 347 -21.76 -11.40 10.59
C ILE A 347 -20.76 -12.46 10.13
N SER A 348 -20.24 -12.34 8.92
CA SER A 348 -19.23 -13.26 8.36
C SER A 348 -17.98 -13.30 9.22
N TYR A 349 -17.43 -12.13 9.54
CA TYR A 349 -16.23 -12.01 10.39
C TYR A 349 -16.49 -12.54 11.83
N LEU A 350 -17.56 -12.09 12.48
CA LEU A 350 -17.89 -12.51 13.85
C LEU A 350 -18.14 -14.02 13.93
N SER A 351 -18.77 -14.61 12.90
CA SER A 351 -18.98 -16.06 12.81
C SER A 351 -17.64 -16.79 12.62
N SER A 352 -16.73 -16.26 11.82
CA SER A 352 -15.37 -16.81 11.64
C SER A 352 -14.59 -16.75 12.96
N ARG A 353 -14.62 -15.60 13.61
CA ARG A 353 -13.97 -15.37 14.90
C ARG A 353 -14.50 -16.32 16.00
N ALA A 354 -15.81 -16.52 16.06
CA ALA A 354 -16.43 -17.43 17.04
C ALA A 354 -16.06 -18.92 16.82
N ARG A 355 -15.70 -19.31 15.60
CA ARG A 355 -15.21 -20.66 15.30
C ARG A 355 -13.72 -20.85 15.61
N SER A 356 -12.96 -19.77 15.64
CA SER A 356 -11.53 -19.80 15.95
C SER A 356 -11.31 -20.04 17.44
N LYS A 357 -10.41 -20.94 17.78
CA LYS A 357 -10.09 -21.20 19.18
C LYS A 357 -9.19 -20.08 19.71
N PRO A 358 -9.47 -19.57 20.95
CA PRO A 358 -8.58 -18.64 21.62
C PRO A 358 -7.14 -19.16 21.68
N GLY A 359 -6.17 -18.29 21.35
CA GLY A 359 -4.75 -18.60 21.35
C GLY A 359 -4.29 -19.58 20.25
N SER A 360 -5.18 -20.00 19.33
CA SER A 360 -4.83 -20.97 18.29
C SER A 360 -3.78 -20.47 17.30
N PHE A 361 -3.65 -19.17 17.16
CA PHE A 361 -2.64 -18.54 16.29
C PHE A 361 -1.52 -17.84 17.05
N ALA A 362 -1.52 -17.86 18.37
CA ALA A 362 -0.57 -17.12 19.20
C ALA A 362 0.90 -17.56 18.96
N ALA A 363 1.16 -18.86 18.84
CA ALA A 363 2.52 -19.36 18.66
C ALA A 363 3.10 -19.02 17.25
N PRO A 364 2.42 -19.24 16.14
CA PRO A 364 2.90 -18.79 14.83
C PRO A 364 3.08 -17.26 14.75
N LEU A 365 2.14 -16.47 15.26
CA LEU A 365 2.21 -15.01 15.29
C LEU A 365 3.43 -14.52 16.09
N LYS A 366 3.71 -15.14 17.24
CA LYS A 366 4.91 -14.83 18.02
C LYS A 366 6.19 -15.10 17.22
N LYS A 367 6.24 -16.20 16.46
CA LYS A 367 7.41 -16.52 15.63
C LYS A 367 7.59 -15.53 14.49
N GLU A 368 6.51 -15.04 13.91
CA GLU A 368 6.58 -13.96 12.93
C GLU A 368 7.16 -12.68 13.55
N MET A 369 6.64 -12.26 14.69
CA MET A 369 7.17 -11.09 15.42
C MET A 369 8.66 -11.23 15.74
N GLU A 370 9.09 -12.39 16.23
CA GLU A 370 10.50 -12.68 16.51
C GLU A 370 11.36 -12.58 15.21
N PHE A 371 10.84 -13.11 14.11
CA PHE A 371 11.51 -13.09 12.81
C PHE A 371 11.61 -11.66 12.23
N GLU A 372 10.52 -10.90 12.18
CA GLU A 372 10.53 -9.52 11.69
C GLU A 372 11.50 -8.64 12.49
N TYR A 373 11.50 -8.82 13.82
CA TYR A 373 12.46 -8.12 14.68
C TYR A 373 13.90 -8.51 14.35
N ALA A 374 14.22 -9.81 14.24
CA ALA A 374 15.55 -10.29 13.90
C ALA A 374 16.01 -9.81 12.52
N PHE A 375 15.11 -9.85 11.50
CA PHE A 375 15.38 -9.35 10.16
C PHE A 375 15.75 -7.86 10.15
N ALA A 376 14.95 -7.03 10.82
CA ALA A 376 15.22 -5.60 10.92
C ALA A 376 16.52 -5.30 11.67
N ARG A 377 16.84 -6.06 12.76
CA ARG A 377 18.10 -5.90 13.50
C ARG A 377 19.32 -6.37 12.70
N ALA A 378 19.15 -7.28 11.76
CA ALA A 378 20.19 -7.69 10.82
C ALA A 378 20.43 -6.67 9.67
N GLY A 379 19.67 -5.57 9.63
CA GLY A 379 19.80 -4.52 8.63
C GLY A 379 18.83 -4.67 7.45
N GLY A 380 17.90 -5.61 7.51
CA GLY A 380 16.83 -5.79 6.51
C GLY A 380 15.86 -4.61 6.48
N LEU A 381 15.34 -4.28 5.30
CA LEU A 381 14.33 -3.25 5.14
C LEU A 381 12.94 -3.82 5.43
N LEU A 382 12.47 -3.63 6.68
CA LEU A 382 11.13 -3.97 7.09
C LEU A 382 10.19 -2.80 6.81
N MET A 383 9.03 -3.07 6.22
CA MET A 383 7.95 -2.12 5.93
C MET A 383 6.65 -2.61 6.58
N ALA A 384 5.59 -1.81 6.55
CA ALA A 384 4.30 -2.17 7.12
C ALA A 384 3.16 -2.02 6.12
N GLY A 385 2.15 -2.89 6.23
CA GLY A 385 0.88 -2.86 5.53
C GLY A 385 -0.16 -3.66 6.30
N ALA A 386 -1.42 -3.56 5.92
CA ALA A 386 -2.52 -4.18 6.65
C ALA A 386 -2.93 -5.54 6.09
N ASP A 387 -2.83 -5.71 4.78
CA ASP A 387 -3.47 -6.80 4.05
C ASP A 387 -4.96 -6.95 4.43
N PRO A 388 -5.82 -5.98 4.10
CA PRO A 388 -7.21 -5.95 4.53
C PRO A 388 -8.06 -7.03 3.85
N THR A 389 -7.77 -8.27 4.16
CA THR A 389 -8.36 -9.49 3.59
C THR A 389 -8.51 -10.56 4.67
N GLY A 390 -7.98 -11.73 4.44
CA GLY A 390 -7.99 -12.86 5.39
C GLY A 390 -9.41 -13.36 5.65
N ASN A 391 -9.78 -13.41 6.93
CA ASN A 391 -11.13 -13.78 7.37
C ASN A 391 -12.08 -12.57 7.53
N GLY A 392 -11.68 -11.39 7.03
CA GLY A 392 -12.41 -10.15 7.20
C GLY A 392 -12.10 -9.40 8.50
N GLY A 393 -11.16 -9.87 9.32
CA GLY A 393 -10.77 -9.22 10.57
C GLY A 393 -9.77 -8.08 10.41
N ALA A 394 -9.14 -7.95 9.26
CA ALA A 394 -8.27 -6.84 8.90
C ALA A 394 -9.03 -5.88 7.99
N LEU A 395 -9.31 -4.66 8.46
CA LEU A 395 -10.01 -3.64 7.70
C LEU A 395 -9.07 -2.50 7.35
N ALA A 396 -9.18 -2.00 6.12
CA ALA A 396 -8.38 -0.90 5.57
C ALA A 396 -8.22 0.24 6.58
N GLY A 397 -6.98 0.65 6.80
CA GLY A 397 -6.60 1.72 7.70
C GLY A 397 -6.61 1.35 9.18
N PHE A 398 -7.64 0.70 9.70
CA PHE A 398 -7.68 0.27 11.11
C PHE A 398 -6.65 -0.83 11.38
N ALA A 399 -6.55 -1.79 10.46
CA ALA A 399 -5.54 -2.83 10.56
C ALA A 399 -4.11 -2.29 10.37
N ASP A 400 -3.93 -1.19 9.64
CA ASP A 400 -2.64 -0.50 9.53
C ASP A 400 -2.19 0.07 10.86
N GLN A 401 -3.08 0.78 11.56
CA GLN A 401 -2.81 1.28 12.91
C GLN A 401 -2.50 0.12 13.86
N ARG A 402 -3.30 -0.96 13.78
CA ARG A 402 -3.05 -2.16 14.59
C ARG A 402 -1.71 -2.81 14.25
N ASN A 403 -1.29 -2.83 12.99
CA ASN A 403 0.01 -3.38 12.61
C ASN A 403 1.19 -2.62 13.25
N VAL A 404 1.07 -1.28 13.37
CA VAL A 404 2.06 -0.46 14.09
C VAL A 404 2.11 -0.81 15.57
N GLU A 405 0.96 -1.07 16.21
CA GLU A 405 0.92 -1.54 17.61
C GLU A 405 1.56 -2.91 17.77
N LEU A 406 1.31 -3.84 16.84
CA LEU A 406 1.88 -5.17 16.83
C LEU A 406 3.40 -5.16 16.62
N LEU A 407 3.93 -4.22 15.85
CA LEU A 407 5.38 -4.00 15.75
C LEU A 407 5.97 -3.59 17.11
N VAL A 408 5.26 -2.79 17.91
CA VAL A 408 5.72 -2.49 19.28
C VAL A 408 5.64 -3.72 20.19
N GLU A 409 4.58 -4.53 20.04
CA GLU A 409 4.47 -5.82 20.74
C GLU A 409 5.61 -6.79 20.34
N ALA A 410 6.05 -6.73 19.09
CA ALA A 410 7.20 -7.49 18.58
C ALA A 410 8.56 -7.05 19.17
N GLY A 411 8.61 -5.89 19.87
CA GLY A 411 9.80 -5.40 20.55
C GLY A 411 10.44 -4.15 19.96
N PHE A 412 9.86 -3.57 18.90
CA PHE A 412 10.29 -2.26 18.39
C PHE A 412 9.87 -1.14 19.34
N THR A 413 10.67 -0.10 19.45
CA THR A 413 10.21 1.13 20.12
C THR A 413 9.11 1.80 19.28
N PRO A 414 8.20 2.58 19.88
CA PRO A 414 7.15 3.26 19.13
C PRO A 414 7.66 4.09 17.95
N VAL A 415 8.79 4.80 18.10
CA VAL A 415 9.38 5.60 17.01
C VAL A 415 9.99 4.73 15.90
N GLU A 416 10.51 3.55 16.23
CA GLU A 416 10.95 2.57 15.23
C GLU A 416 9.76 1.99 14.46
N ALA A 417 8.66 1.64 15.13
CA ALA A 417 7.44 1.16 14.50
C ALA A 417 6.85 2.21 13.55
N ILE A 418 6.81 3.48 13.96
CA ILE A 418 6.40 4.60 13.11
C ILE A 418 7.36 4.75 11.90
N ARG A 419 8.68 4.64 12.09
CA ARG A 419 9.65 4.65 10.97
C ARG A 419 9.37 3.52 9.97
N ILE A 420 9.07 2.31 10.45
CA ILE A 420 8.74 1.15 9.61
C ILE A 420 7.48 1.45 8.78
N ALA A 421 6.46 2.06 9.38
CA ALA A 421 5.20 2.40 8.74
C ALA A 421 5.23 3.71 7.91
N THR A 422 6.35 4.43 7.85
CA THR A 422 6.46 5.71 7.13
C THR A 422 7.68 5.74 6.21
N SER A 423 8.87 6.10 6.72
CA SER A 423 10.05 6.34 5.90
C SER A 423 10.61 5.10 5.23
N ASN A 424 10.43 3.91 5.81
CA ASN A 424 10.89 2.67 5.19
C ASN A 424 10.11 2.35 3.92
N GLY A 425 8.77 2.50 3.94
CA GLY A 425 7.93 2.37 2.74
C GLY A 425 8.29 3.42 1.68
N ALA A 426 8.45 4.68 2.09
CA ALA A 426 8.90 5.75 1.20
C ALA A 426 10.25 5.44 0.53
N LYS A 427 11.20 4.88 1.29
CA LYS A 427 12.51 4.44 0.76
C LYS A 427 12.35 3.34 -0.29
N PHE A 428 11.54 2.33 -0.04
CA PHE A 428 11.30 1.24 -1.00
C PHE A 428 10.68 1.73 -2.30
N LEU A 429 9.72 2.69 -2.20
CA LEU A 429 9.08 3.33 -3.35
C LEU A 429 9.99 4.32 -4.09
N GLY A 430 11.20 4.60 -3.60
CA GLY A 430 12.08 5.63 -4.16
C GLY A 430 11.56 7.05 -3.95
N GLN A 431 10.70 7.25 -2.94
CA GLN A 431 10.05 8.53 -2.63
C GLN A 431 10.59 9.19 -1.35
N GLN A 432 11.70 8.69 -0.80
CA GLN A 432 12.27 9.18 0.45
C GLN A 432 12.62 10.67 0.44
N ASP A 433 12.83 11.27 -0.73
CA ASP A 433 13.10 12.70 -0.86
C ASP A 433 11.82 13.56 -0.87
N GLN A 434 10.66 12.93 -1.05
CA GLN A 434 9.37 13.59 -1.14
C GLN A 434 8.49 13.39 0.09
N ILE A 435 8.45 12.18 0.65
CA ILE A 435 7.54 11.77 1.74
C ILE A 435 8.27 10.96 2.82
N GLY A 436 7.54 10.50 3.83
CA GLY A 436 7.98 9.53 4.84
C GLY A 436 8.70 10.16 6.04
N THR A 437 9.08 11.44 5.99
CA THR A 437 9.63 12.16 7.16
C THR A 437 9.15 13.61 7.19
N VAL A 438 9.11 14.20 8.39
CA VAL A 438 8.81 15.63 8.60
C VAL A 438 10.09 16.44 8.43
N ALA A 439 10.31 16.98 7.24
CA ALA A 439 11.50 17.79 6.96
C ALA A 439 11.19 18.89 5.91
N PRO A 440 11.84 20.05 5.99
CA PRO A 440 11.69 21.11 4.99
C PRO A 440 11.94 20.60 3.56
N GLY A 441 11.15 21.07 2.60
CA GLY A 441 11.19 20.71 1.19
C GLY A 441 10.33 19.49 0.83
N LYS A 442 9.95 18.66 1.79
CA LYS A 442 9.09 17.49 1.55
C LYS A 442 7.62 17.88 1.38
N GLN A 443 6.86 16.98 0.78
CA GLN A 443 5.41 17.10 0.69
C GLN A 443 4.81 17.10 2.10
N ALA A 444 3.80 17.92 2.32
CA ALA A 444 3.11 17.99 3.60
C ALA A 444 2.05 16.87 3.67
N ASP A 445 2.55 15.62 3.75
CA ASP A 445 1.80 14.41 4.05
C ASP A 445 2.03 14.12 5.53
N LEU A 446 1.09 14.56 6.37
CA LEU A 446 1.25 14.59 7.83
C LEU A 446 -0.01 14.06 8.52
N VAL A 447 0.15 13.44 9.67
CA VAL A 447 -0.94 13.04 10.55
C VAL A 447 -0.85 13.81 11.86
N VAL A 448 -1.93 14.49 12.23
CA VAL A 448 -2.10 15.12 13.53
C VAL A 448 -2.85 14.15 14.44
N ILE A 449 -2.22 13.79 15.54
CA ILE A 449 -2.74 12.82 16.52
C ILE A 449 -3.04 13.55 17.83
N ASP A 450 -4.23 13.34 18.40
CA ASP A 450 -4.61 13.83 19.71
C ASP A 450 -4.05 12.90 20.80
N GLY A 451 -2.76 13.04 21.10
CA GLY A 451 -2.05 12.19 22.03
C GLY A 451 -0.55 12.11 21.78
N ASN A 452 0.09 11.09 22.38
CA ASN A 452 1.53 10.86 22.30
C ASN A 452 1.83 9.39 21.93
N PRO A 453 1.84 9.04 20.64
CA PRO A 453 2.12 7.66 20.21
C PRO A 453 3.54 7.20 20.54
N ALA A 454 4.50 8.10 20.78
CA ALA A 454 5.82 7.70 21.24
C ALA A 454 5.85 7.20 22.69
N ALA A 455 4.90 7.66 23.52
CA ALA A 455 4.74 7.17 24.89
C ALA A 455 3.73 6.03 25.00
N ARG A 456 2.67 6.07 24.21
CA ARG A 456 1.61 5.07 24.15
C ARG A 456 1.18 4.87 22.71
N ILE A 457 1.65 3.80 22.10
CA ILE A 457 1.46 3.57 20.66
C ILE A 457 -0.01 3.55 20.25
N ALA A 458 -0.93 3.06 21.09
CA ALA A 458 -2.37 3.08 20.82
C ALA A 458 -2.95 4.50 20.61
N ASP A 459 -2.21 5.57 20.96
CA ASP A 459 -2.65 6.92 20.59
C ASP A 459 -2.62 7.17 19.08
N ILE A 460 -1.94 6.31 18.28
CA ILE A 460 -1.92 6.40 16.80
C ILE A 460 -3.32 6.35 16.21
N GLU A 461 -4.28 5.76 16.90
CA GLU A 461 -5.68 5.68 16.49
C GLU A 461 -6.44 7.02 16.62
N LYS A 462 -5.93 7.96 17.41
CA LYS A 462 -6.59 9.24 17.71
C LYS A 462 -6.28 10.30 16.65
N VAL A 463 -6.57 9.99 15.39
CA VAL A 463 -6.31 10.90 14.28
C VAL A 463 -7.27 12.09 14.32
N LYS A 464 -6.70 13.30 14.42
CA LYS A 464 -7.44 14.57 14.48
C LYS A 464 -7.55 15.26 13.12
N CYS A 465 -6.51 15.15 12.30
CA CYS A 465 -6.46 15.71 10.95
C CYS A 465 -5.41 14.96 10.13
N VAL A 466 -5.66 14.75 8.85
CA VAL A 466 -4.69 14.17 7.92
C VAL A 466 -4.39 15.15 6.82
N PHE A 467 -3.16 15.58 6.72
CA PHE A 467 -2.69 16.40 5.61
C PHE A 467 -2.17 15.50 4.48
N LYS A 468 -2.72 15.67 3.28
CA LYS A 468 -2.21 15.08 2.04
C LYS A 468 -1.95 16.21 1.04
N ASP A 469 -0.73 16.31 0.55
CA ASP A 469 -0.30 17.41 -0.32
C ASP A 469 -0.64 18.79 0.28
N GLY A 470 -0.58 18.91 1.62
CA GLY A 470 -0.83 20.14 2.38
C GLY A 470 -2.31 20.50 2.57
N ALA A 471 -3.26 19.76 2.05
CA ALA A 471 -4.67 19.91 2.39
C ALA A 471 -5.03 19.03 3.59
N GLY A 472 -5.65 19.60 4.60
CA GLY A 472 -6.08 18.89 5.81
C GLY A 472 -7.47 18.29 5.65
N TYR A 473 -7.58 16.98 5.79
CA TYR A 473 -8.83 16.21 5.74
C TYR A 473 -9.35 15.97 7.16
N ASP A 474 -10.67 15.95 7.29
CA ASP A 474 -11.41 15.65 8.52
C ASP A 474 -11.68 14.13 8.60
N PRO A 475 -11.01 13.40 9.52
CA PRO A 475 -11.19 11.96 9.64
C PRO A 475 -12.62 11.56 10.01
N ALA A 476 -13.29 12.33 10.87
CA ALA A 476 -14.64 12.00 11.32
C ALA A 476 -15.64 12.05 10.16
N LYS A 477 -15.52 13.05 9.27
CA LYS A 477 -16.37 13.15 8.08
C LYS A 477 -16.08 12.02 7.07
N LEU A 478 -14.81 11.65 6.91
CA LEU A 478 -14.43 10.52 6.05
C LEU A 478 -15.04 9.22 6.58
N LEU A 479 -14.87 8.91 7.86
CA LEU A 479 -15.42 7.71 8.51
C LEU A 479 -16.94 7.68 8.44
N GLU A 480 -17.62 8.79 8.75
CA GLU A 480 -19.08 8.87 8.70
C GLU A 480 -19.61 8.61 7.28
N SER A 481 -18.90 9.07 6.24
CA SER A 481 -19.31 8.89 4.84
C SER A 481 -19.28 7.44 4.36
N VAL A 482 -18.61 6.55 5.09
CA VAL A 482 -18.46 5.13 4.78
C VAL A 482 -19.00 4.21 5.88
N ARG A 483 -19.77 4.73 6.82
CA ARG A 483 -20.43 3.95 7.88
C ARG A 483 -21.26 2.83 7.27
N GLY A 484 -21.00 1.58 7.64
CA GLY A 484 -21.69 0.41 7.13
C GLY A 484 -21.47 0.11 5.65
N ALA A 485 -20.44 0.70 5.02
CA ALA A 485 -20.20 0.54 3.58
C ALA A 485 -19.06 -0.45 3.23
N ALA A 486 -18.13 -0.71 4.13
CA ALA A 486 -17.06 -1.65 3.84
C ALA A 486 -17.59 -3.08 3.71
N GLY A 487 -17.25 -3.77 2.61
CA GLY A 487 -17.73 -5.11 2.28
C GLY A 487 -19.09 -5.13 1.54
N LEU A 488 -19.61 -3.98 1.10
CA LEU A 488 -20.75 -3.96 0.16
C LEU A 488 -20.33 -4.54 -1.20
N HIS A 489 -21.29 -5.26 -1.83
CA HIS A 489 -21.14 -5.87 -3.15
C HIS A 489 -21.46 -4.88 -4.26
#